data_346a08ed1cb6ccef942d8a10f1544544
#
_entry.id   346a08ed1cb6ccef942d8a10f1544544
#
_cell.length_a   1.000
_cell.length_b   1.000
_cell.length_c   1.000
_cell.angle_alpha   90.00
_cell.angle_beta   90.00
_cell.angle_gamma   90.00
#
_symmetry.space_group_name_H-M   'P 1'
#
loop_
_entity.id
_entity.type
_entity.pdbx_description
1 polymer ?
#
loop_
_entity_poly.entity_id
_entity_poly.type
_entity_poly.pdbx_seq_one_letter_code
_entity_poly.pdbx_strand_id
1 'polypeptide(L)'
;MKMTLGDQLRKLRDENDLSLRELAKQLGGVTAAHLSDIEFSRRYPSDELLKKLAVFFKKDEAELRALDTRPPVEEIKRLALSDPAFGLALRKLVDKEITPEDVLRMTEGKSERLKKQ
;
A
#
# COMPACT_ATOMS: atom_id res chain seq x y z
N MET A 1 17.90 -1.57 0.48
CA MET A 1 16.60 -2.06 -0.03
C MET A 1 15.49 -1.73 0.93
N LYS A 2 14.37 -1.27 0.41
CA LYS A 2 13.22 -0.96 1.23
C LYS A 2 12.43 -2.24 1.52
N MET A 3 12.00 -2.38 2.76
CA MET A 3 11.15 -3.49 3.17
C MET A 3 9.76 -3.32 2.55
N THR A 4 9.25 -4.36 1.89
CA THR A 4 7.88 -4.35 1.36
C THR A 4 6.90 -4.71 2.46
N LEU A 5 5.60 -4.46 2.22
CA LEU A 5 4.55 -4.91 3.14
C LEU A 5 4.63 -6.43 3.34
N GLY A 6 4.85 -7.18 2.24
CA GLY A 6 4.99 -8.64 2.33
C GLY A 6 6.17 -9.06 3.20
N ASP A 7 7.31 -8.39 3.04
CA ASP A 7 8.50 -8.67 3.87
C ASP A 7 8.21 -8.43 5.34
N GLN A 8 7.53 -7.33 5.65
CA GLN A 8 7.19 -7.00 7.04
C GLN A 8 6.25 -8.04 7.64
N LEU A 9 5.24 -8.46 6.88
CA LEU A 9 4.29 -9.46 7.37
C LEU A 9 4.97 -10.80 7.60
N ARG A 10 5.88 -11.19 6.71
CA ARG A 10 6.67 -12.41 6.87
C ARG A 10 7.54 -12.35 8.11
N LYS A 11 8.19 -11.21 8.33
CA LYS A 11 9.03 -10.99 9.51
C LYS A 11 8.22 -11.12 10.79
N LEU A 12 7.04 -10.48 10.85
CA LEU A 12 6.15 -10.56 12.00
C LEU A 12 5.68 -11.99 12.25
N ARG A 13 5.36 -12.71 11.17
CA ARG A 13 4.95 -14.11 11.28
C ARG A 13 6.08 -14.97 11.84
N ASP A 14 7.30 -14.81 11.30
CA ASP A 14 8.47 -15.57 11.75
C ASP A 14 8.81 -15.26 13.20
N GLU A 15 8.73 -13.99 13.60
CA GLU A 15 8.98 -13.58 15.01
C GLU A 15 8.01 -14.21 15.99
N ASN A 16 6.82 -14.54 15.51
CA ASN A 16 5.79 -15.18 16.34
C ASN A 16 5.74 -16.70 16.15
N ASP A 17 6.71 -17.26 15.43
CA ASP A 17 6.81 -18.72 15.19
C ASP A 17 5.54 -19.32 14.61
N LEU A 18 4.91 -18.59 13.67
CA LEU A 18 3.68 -19.05 13.02
C LEU A 18 3.95 -19.52 11.60
N SER A 19 3.34 -20.66 11.23
CA SER A 19 3.28 -21.06 9.84
C SER A 19 2.18 -20.25 9.14
N LEU A 20 2.17 -20.26 7.80
CA LEU A 20 1.11 -19.62 7.03
C LEU A 20 -0.26 -20.20 7.38
N ARG A 21 -0.33 -21.51 7.58
CA ARG A 21 -1.58 -22.18 7.97
C ARG A 21 -2.07 -21.73 9.33
N GLU A 22 -1.16 -21.65 10.28
CA GLU A 22 -1.49 -21.21 11.64
C GLU A 22 -1.99 -19.77 11.63
N LEU A 23 -1.32 -18.90 10.90
CA LEU A 23 -1.74 -17.51 10.79
C LEU A 23 -3.11 -17.40 10.13
N ALA A 24 -3.33 -18.13 9.02
CA ALA A 24 -4.62 -18.13 8.35
C ALA A 24 -5.75 -18.58 9.27
N LYS A 25 -5.48 -19.61 10.08
CA LYS A 25 -6.46 -20.13 11.05
C LYS A 25 -6.76 -19.09 12.12
N GLN A 26 -5.74 -18.43 12.64
CA GLN A 26 -5.89 -17.41 13.67
C GLN A 26 -6.67 -16.18 13.19
N LEU A 27 -6.41 -15.76 11.95
CA LEU A 27 -7.10 -14.59 11.39
C LEU A 27 -8.55 -14.91 11.00
N GLY A 28 -8.78 -16.10 10.48
CA GLY A 28 -10.07 -16.49 9.94
C GLY A 28 -10.41 -15.80 8.64
N GLY A 29 -11.16 -16.47 7.77
CA GLY A 29 -11.62 -15.89 6.52
C GLY A 29 -10.55 -15.68 5.45
N VAL A 30 -9.35 -16.23 5.64
CA VAL A 30 -8.26 -16.13 4.68
C VAL A 30 -7.53 -17.46 4.58
N THR A 31 -6.98 -17.77 3.40
CA THR A 31 -6.23 -19.01 3.17
C THR A 31 -4.73 -18.79 3.32
N ALA A 32 -4.01 -19.88 3.61
CA ALA A 32 -2.54 -19.84 3.63
C ALA A 32 -1.98 -19.42 2.28
N ALA A 33 -2.59 -19.89 1.18
CA ALA A 33 -2.17 -19.51 -0.17
C ALA A 33 -2.30 -18.02 -0.42
N HIS A 34 -3.39 -17.42 0.04
CA HIS A 34 -3.60 -15.97 -0.10
C HIS A 34 -2.54 -15.18 0.70
N LEU A 35 -2.27 -15.62 1.94
CA LEU A 35 -1.23 -14.99 2.76
C LEU A 35 0.14 -15.12 2.12
N SER A 36 0.45 -16.28 1.52
CA SER A 36 1.69 -16.49 0.80
C SER A 36 1.83 -15.49 -0.35
N ASP A 37 0.76 -15.30 -1.12
CA ASP A 37 0.76 -14.36 -2.23
C ASP A 37 1.03 -12.92 -1.75
N ILE A 38 0.48 -12.56 -0.60
CA ILE A 38 0.71 -11.23 0.00
C ILE A 38 2.17 -11.09 0.43
N GLU A 39 2.74 -12.11 1.08
CA GLU A 39 4.14 -12.08 1.53
C GLU A 39 5.11 -11.95 0.36
N PHE A 40 4.79 -12.55 -0.79
CA PHE A 40 5.62 -12.46 -2.00
C PHE A 40 5.25 -11.30 -2.91
N SER A 41 4.40 -10.39 -2.43
CA SER A 41 3.97 -9.20 -3.18
C SER A 41 3.24 -9.50 -4.49
N ARG A 42 2.62 -10.67 -4.60
CA ARG A 42 1.78 -11.02 -5.75
C ARG A 42 0.38 -10.46 -5.61
N ARG A 43 -0.05 -10.22 -4.39
CA ARG A 43 -1.36 -9.65 -4.06
C ARG A 43 -1.22 -8.69 -2.91
N TYR A 44 -2.19 -7.79 -2.78
CA TYR A 44 -2.26 -6.85 -1.67
C TYR A 44 -3.43 -7.21 -0.77
N PRO A 45 -3.30 -7.05 0.55
CA PRO A 45 -4.40 -7.35 1.45
C PRO A 45 -5.52 -6.33 1.29
N SER A 46 -6.76 -6.77 1.50
CA SER A 46 -7.90 -5.84 1.60
C SER A 46 -7.71 -4.98 2.85
N ASP A 47 -8.43 -3.87 2.91
CA ASP A 47 -8.40 -2.99 4.09
C ASP A 47 -8.79 -3.76 5.35
N GLU A 48 -9.80 -4.61 5.24
CA GLU A 48 -10.26 -5.44 6.35
C GLU A 48 -9.17 -6.40 6.84
N LEU A 49 -8.50 -7.08 5.91
CA LEU A 49 -7.42 -8.01 6.25
C LEU A 49 -6.24 -7.26 6.86
N LEU A 50 -5.90 -6.09 6.32
CA LEU A 50 -4.82 -5.28 6.86
C LEU A 50 -5.09 -4.87 8.31
N LYS A 51 -6.32 -4.51 8.63
CA LYS A 51 -6.73 -4.20 10.00
C LYS A 51 -6.59 -5.41 10.91
N LYS A 52 -7.01 -6.58 10.44
CA LYS A 52 -6.87 -7.83 11.20
C LYS A 52 -5.42 -8.15 11.49
N LEU A 53 -4.55 -7.97 10.50
CA LEU A 53 -3.12 -8.20 10.65
C LEU A 53 -2.51 -7.24 11.66
N ALA A 54 -2.88 -5.97 11.60
CA ALA A 54 -2.39 -4.95 12.53
C ALA A 54 -2.78 -5.29 13.96
N VAL A 55 -4.04 -5.65 14.18
CA VAL A 55 -4.53 -6.04 15.50
C VAL A 55 -3.83 -7.30 15.99
N PHE A 56 -3.72 -8.32 15.13
CA PHE A 56 -3.12 -9.59 15.49
C PHE A 56 -1.66 -9.44 15.93
N PHE A 57 -0.87 -8.67 15.16
CA PHE A 57 0.55 -8.46 15.44
C PHE A 57 0.81 -7.26 16.35
N LYS A 58 -0.23 -6.61 16.83
CA LYS A 58 -0.13 -5.44 17.72
C LYS A 58 0.73 -4.33 17.12
N LYS A 59 0.48 -4.07 15.83
CA LYS A 59 1.15 -3.01 15.10
C LYS A 59 0.17 -1.90 14.75
N ASP A 60 0.69 -0.70 14.53
CA ASP A 60 -0.12 0.41 14.09
C ASP A 60 -0.54 0.16 12.63
N GLU A 61 -1.85 0.22 12.38
CA GLU A 61 -2.40 0.06 11.03
C GLU A 61 -1.77 1.05 10.05
N ALA A 62 -1.53 2.29 10.49
CA ALA A 62 -0.91 3.32 9.65
C ALA A 62 0.50 2.93 9.22
N GLU A 63 1.27 2.28 10.10
CA GLU A 63 2.61 1.81 9.76
C GLU A 63 2.56 0.74 8.68
N LEU A 64 1.61 -0.20 8.78
CA LEU A 64 1.45 -1.24 7.76
C LEU A 64 0.96 -0.65 6.45
N ARG A 65 0.02 0.30 6.50
CA ARG A 65 -0.48 0.97 5.29
C ARG A 65 0.60 1.74 4.56
N ALA A 66 1.54 2.33 5.29
CA ALA A 66 2.65 3.08 4.69
C ALA A 66 3.53 2.19 3.80
N LEU A 67 3.50 0.87 4.02
CA LEU A 67 4.25 -0.09 3.20
C LEU A 67 3.45 -0.61 2.00
N ASP A 68 2.16 -0.25 1.92
CA ASP A 68 1.32 -0.63 0.79
C ASP A 68 1.57 0.36 -0.35
N THR A 69 2.32 -0.09 -1.35
CA THR A 69 2.75 0.74 -2.48
C THR A 69 1.87 0.55 -3.72
N ARG A 70 0.72 -0.09 -3.56
CA ARG A 70 -0.18 -0.32 -4.69
C ARG A 70 -0.73 1.03 -5.19
N PRO A 71 -0.66 1.28 -6.52
CA PRO A 71 -1.16 2.54 -7.07
C PRO A 71 -2.70 2.59 -7.04
N PRO A 72 -3.29 3.76 -6.76
CA PRO A 72 -4.76 3.91 -6.74
C PRO A 72 -5.30 4.08 -8.16
N VAL A 73 -5.20 3.02 -8.96
CA VAL A 73 -5.49 3.05 -10.41
C VAL A 73 -6.92 3.52 -10.71
N GLU A 74 -7.90 3.02 -9.96
CA GLU A 74 -9.30 3.38 -10.22
C GLU A 74 -9.59 4.86 -9.92
N GLU A 75 -9.01 5.38 -8.85
CA GLU A 75 -9.13 6.79 -8.50
C GLU A 75 -8.46 7.67 -9.52
N ILE A 76 -7.28 7.27 -10.00
CA ILE A 76 -6.56 8.01 -11.05
C ILE A 76 -7.37 8.03 -12.35
N LYS A 77 -7.95 6.90 -12.74
CA LYS A 77 -8.81 6.82 -13.93
C LYS A 77 -10.02 7.75 -13.80
N ARG A 78 -10.63 7.77 -12.64
CA ARG A 78 -11.79 8.61 -12.38
C ARG A 78 -11.43 10.09 -12.50
N LEU A 79 -10.32 10.50 -11.94
CA LEU A 79 -9.83 11.88 -12.04
C LEU A 79 -9.54 12.26 -13.49
N ALA A 80 -8.90 11.37 -14.25
CA ALA A 80 -8.59 11.61 -15.64
C ALA A 80 -9.84 11.79 -16.49
N LEU A 81 -10.91 11.04 -16.18
CA LEU A 81 -12.18 11.15 -16.91
C LEU A 81 -12.98 12.38 -16.51
N SER A 82 -12.84 12.84 -15.26
CA SER A 82 -13.58 13.99 -14.76
C SER A 82 -13.06 15.32 -15.32
N ASP A 83 -11.76 15.38 -15.64
CA ASP A 83 -11.11 16.59 -16.14
C ASP A 83 -10.00 16.21 -17.13
N PRO A 84 -10.14 16.60 -18.42
CA PRO A 84 -9.10 16.29 -19.41
C PRO A 84 -7.70 16.79 -19.04
N ALA A 85 -7.61 17.85 -18.22
CA ALA A 85 -6.33 18.36 -17.76
C ALA A 85 -5.58 17.34 -16.91
N PHE A 86 -6.30 16.52 -16.13
CA PHE A 86 -5.68 15.44 -15.36
C PHE A 86 -5.07 14.38 -16.28
N GLY A 87 -5.79 14.00 -17.34
CA GLY A 87 -5.27 13.04 -18.31
C GLY A 87 -3.98 13.53 -18.96
N LEU A 88 -3.98 14.79 -19.36
CA LEU A 88 -2.80 15.42 -19.99
C LEU A 88 -1.63 15.48 -18.99
N ALA A 89 -1.88 15.88 -17.75
CA ALA A 89 -0.86 15.96 -16.72
C ALA A 89 -0.22 14.59 -16.43
N LEU A 90 -1.05 13.55 -16.35
CA LEU A 90 -0.57 12.18 -16.09
C LEU A 90 0.27 11.68 -17.25
N ARG A 91 -0.14 11.99 -18.51
CA ARG A 91 0.64 11.62 -19.69
C ARG A 91 2.01 12.29 -19.68
N LYS A 92 2.07 13.55 -19.30
CA LYS A 92 3.33 14.29 -19.20
C LYS A 92 4.24 13.73 -18.11
N LEU A 93 3.67 13.25 -17.01
CA LEU A 93 4.44 12.57 -15.95
C LEU A 93 5.18 11.36 -16.51
N VAL A 94 4.49 10.56 -17.32
CA VAL A 94 5.08 9.37 -17.93
C VAL A 94 6.14 9.76 -18.96
N ASP A 95 5.81 10.72 -19.84
CA ASP A 95 6.68 11.13 -20.95
C ASP A 95 7.96 11.83 -20.49
N LYS A 96 7.91 12.56 -19.39
CA LYS A 96 9.05 13.33 -18.88
C LYS A 96 9.91 12.57 -17.88
N GLU A 97 9.62 11.32 -17.64
CA GLU A 97 10.39 10.48 -16.71
C GLU A 97 10.54 11.14 -15.32
N ILE A 98 9.45 11.68 -14.81
CA ILE A 98 9.42 12.32 -13.49
C ILE A 98 9.75 11.28 -12.41
N THR A 99 10.63 11.66 -11.47
CA THR A 99 11.02 10.76 -10.40
C THR A 99 9.99 10.74 -9.27
N PRO A 100 9.97 9.66 -8.45
CA PRO A 100 9.09 9.63 -7.28
C PRO A 100 9.34 10.81 -6.33
N GLU A 101 10.59 11.23 -6.18
CA GLU A 101 10.96 12.36 -5.32
C GLU A 101 10.32 13.66 -5.79
N ASP A 102 10.28 13.85 -7.12
CA ASP A 102 9.64 15.03 -7.71
C ASP A 102 8.15 15.09 -7.38
N VAL A 103 7.46 13.95 -7.51
CA VAL A 103 6.02 13.87 -7.23
C VAL A 103 5.75 14.13 -5.75
N LEU A 104 6.52 13.51 -4.86
CA LEU A 104 6.36 13.70 -3.42
C LEU A 104 6.59 15.16 -3.03
N ARG A 105 7.57 15.80 -3.63
CA ARG A 105 7.87 17.21 -3.39
C ARG A 105 6.69 18.11 -3.77
N MET A 106 6.05 17.83 -4.90
CA MET A 106 4.87 18.57 -5.35
C MET A 106 3.71 18.46 -4.37
N THR A 107 3.46 17.26 -3.85
CA THR A 107 2.36 17.04 -2.91
C THR A 107 2.63 17.69 -1.56
N GLU A 108 3.87 17.67 -1.09
CA GLU A 108 4.26 18.34 0.16
C GLU A 108 4.09 19.85 0.04
N GLY A 109 4.52 20.43 -1.07
CA GLY A 109 4.35 21.86 -1.32
C GLY A 109 2.90 22.29 -1.33
N LYS A 110 2.03 21.50 -1.97
CA LYS A 110 0.61 21.77 -1.99
C LYS A 110 -0.01 21.68 -0.59
N SER A 111 0.40 20.67 0.19
CA SER A 111 -0.07 20.50 1.57
C SER A 111 0.27 21.71 2.43
N GLU A 112 1.48 22.23 2.29
CA GLU A 112 1.92 23.43 3.01
C GLU A 112 1.08 24.66 2.64
N ARG A 113 0.78 24.84 1.36
CA ARG A 113 -0.08 25.95 0.92
C ARG A 113 -1.45 25.88 1.54
N LEU A 114 -2.04 24.70 1.60
CA LEU A 114 -3.37 24.52 2.20
C LEU A 114 -3.36 24.82 3.68
N LYS A 115 -2.29 24.49 4.38
CA LYS A 115 -2.16 24.78 5.81
C LYS A 115 -2.04 26.28 6.11
N LYS A 116 -1.46 27.03 5.19
CA LYS A 116 -1.28 28.49 5.36
C LYS A 116 -2.55 29.29 5.08
N GLN A 117 -3.51 28.70 4.42
CA GLN A 117 -4.79 29.32 4.16
C GLN A 117 -5.79 29.03 5.27
#